data_3abe1ebebf95be7dab149eedd9a9d76c
#
_entry.id   3abe1ebebf95be7dab149eedd9a9d76c
#
_cell.length_a   1.000
_cell.length_b   1.000
_cell.length_c   1.000
_cell.angle_alpha   90.00
_cell.angle_beta   90.00
_cell.angle_gamma   90.00
#
_symmetry.space_group_name_H-M   'P 1'
#
loop_
_entity.id
_entity.type
_entity.pdbx_description
1 polymer ?
#
loop_
_entity_poly.entity_id
_entity_poly.type
_entity_poly.pdbx_seq_one_letter_code
_entity_poly.pdbx_strand_id
1 'polypeptide(L)'
;PKHAYLAATSGMDFIVKIGRLNNLSFSGTKEDGWYIPEAKQAMQAQTLAYAGKYNAPDVEQMLAGDCDLAIESTMILHNPEVKEQLETCGIPVIVEHSSYETDPLGRLEWVKFYGALFDAEDAAEQLFASETAKTADVLNEAPTGKTVAFFYVTTNGGVNVRKSGDYVSKMIELAGGTCITFDDSDEENALSTMTIQMETFYEQAKDADYIIYNSTIDSELTSVSELL
;
A
#
# COMPACT_ATOMS: atom_id res chain seq x y z
N PRO A 1 17.57 1.61 -12.97
CA PRO A 1 17.28 0.29 -13.56
C PRO A 1 16.49 0.44 -14.87
N LYS A 2 16.65 -0.55 -15.77
CA LYS A 2 15.96 -0.58 -17.06
C LYS A 2 15.03 -1.79 -17.21
N HIS A 3 15.29 -2.85 -16.46
CA HIS A 3 14.58 -4.13 -16.51
C HIS A 3 14.27 -4.63 -15.10
N ALA A 4 13.57 -3.80 -14.29
CA ALA A 4 13.31 -4.14 -12.92
C ALA A 4 12.19 -5.17 -12.76
N TYR A 5 12.32 -5.99 -11.72
CA TYR A 5 11.25 -6.83 -11.16
C TYR A 5 10.59 -6.12 -10.00
N LEU A 6 9.25 -6.06 -9.99
CA LEU A 6 8.46 -5.47 -8.92
C LEU A 6 7.56 -6.51 -8.25
N ALA A 7 7.89 -6.87 -7.01
CA ALA A 7 7.05 -7.65 -6.11
C ALA A 7 6.28 -6.77 -5.11
N ALA A 8 6.82 -5.59 -4.78
CA ALA A 8 6.19 -4.60 -3.90
C ALA A 8 5.04 -3.88 -4.64
N THR A 9 3.81 -4.35 -4.47
CA THR A 9 2.64 -3.79 -5.17
C THR A 9 2.39 -2.31 -4.88
N SER A 10 2.80 -1.82 -3.70
CA SER A 10 2.75 -0.41 -3.29
C SER A 10 3.50 0.53 -4.24
N GLY A 11 4.58 0.06 -4.87
CA GLY A 11 5.40 0.87 -5.78
C GLY A 11 4.80 1.11 -7.16
N MET A 12 3.86 0.27 -7.60
CA MET A 12 3.37 0.32 -8.99
C MET A 12 2.76 1.68 -9.37
N ASP A 13 1.90 2.23 -8.50
CA ASP A 13 1.25 3.51 -8.80
C ASP A 13 2.26 4.66 -8.88
N PHE A 14 3.25 4.69 -8.00
CA PHE A 14 4.32 5.69 -8.06
C PHE A 14 5.09 5.60 -9.37
N ILE A 15 5.49 4.39 -9.78
CA ILE A 15 6.25 4.15 -11.02
C ILE A 15 5.45 4.57 -12.25
N VAL A 16 4.16 4.26 -12.28
CA VAL A 16 3.23 4.69 -13.34
C VAL A 16 3.13 6.20 -13.38
N LYS A 17 2.89 6.85 -12.23
CA LYS A 17 2.67 8.30 -12.13
C LYS A 17 3.89 9.14 -12.50
N ILE A 18 5.10 8.64 -12.26
CA ILE A 18 6.33 9.30 -12.72
C ILE A 18 6.74 8.90 -14.16
N GLY A 19 5.89 8.13 -14.86
CA GLY A 19 6.11 7.76 -16.27
C GLY A 19 7.24 6.74 -16.49
N ARG A 20 7.48 5.85 -15.53
CA ARG A 20 8.59 4.88 -15.57
C ARG A 20 8.15 3.42 -15.65
N LEU A 21 6.89 3.15 -15.99
CA LEU A 21 6.38 1.79 -16.15
C LEU A 21 7.22 0.94 -17.12
N ASN A 22 7.75 1.55 -18.19
CA ASN A 22 8.60 0.87 -19.17
C ASN A 22 9.97 0.40 -18.62
N ASN A 23 10.33 0.83 -17.41
CA ASN A 23 11.53 0.34 -16.72
C ASN A 23 11.26 -0.94 -15.91
N LEU A 24 10.00 -1.38 -15.82
CA LEU A 24 9.63 -2.67 -15.28
C LEU A 24 9.49 -3.68 -16.43
N SER A 25 10.25 -4.76 -16.36
CA SER A 25 10.09 -5.90 -17.26
C SER A 25 9.37 -7.06 -16.60
N PHE A 26 9.39 -7.12 -15.28
CA PHE A 26 8.86 -8.26 -14.51
C PHE A 26 7.99 -7.81 -13.35
N SER A 27 6.92 -8.60 -13.10
CA SER A 27 5.96 -8.38 -12.02
C SER A 27 5.84 -9.61 -11.12
N GLY A 28 5.82 -9.41 -9.83
CA GLY A 28 5.49 -10.42 -8.82
C GLY A 28 3.99 -10.69 -8.69
N THR A 29 3.17 -9.90 -9.37
CA THR A 29 1.70 -9.99 -9.35
C THR A 29 1.20 -10.31 -10.76
N LYS A 30 0.24 -11.22 -10.86
CA LYS A 30 -0.42 -11.57 -12.12
C LYS A 30 -1.34 -10.45 -12.59
N GLU A 31 -1.73 -10.49 -13.88
CA GLU A 31 -2.60 -9.49 -14.51
C GLU A 31 -3.92 -9.29 -13.73
N ASP A 32 -4.56 -10.37 -13.33
CA ASP A 32 -5.83 -10.36 -12.59
C ASP A 32 -5.71 -9.80 -11.17
N GLY A 33 -4.51 -9.80 -10.60
CA GLY A 33 -4.20 -9.21 -9.29
C GLY A 33 -3.91 -7.70 -9.32
N TRP A 34 -3.81 -7.08 -10.49
CA TRP A 34 -3.61 -5.64 -10.59
C TRP A 34 -4.94 -4.89 -10.71
N TYR A 35 -5.09 -3.78 -9.97
CA TYR A 35 -6.19 -2.83 -10.12
C TYR A 35 -5.79 -1.60 -10.96
N ILE A 36 -4.48 -1.39 -11.18
CA ILE A 36 -3.91 -0.28 -11.97
C ILE A 36 -4.03 -0.62 -13.46
N PRO A 37 -4.82 0.15 -14.25
CA PRO A 37 -5.09 -0.16 -15.66
C PRO A 37 -3.83 -0.23 -16.53
N GLU A 38 -2.86 0.66 -16.28
CA GLU A 38 -1.60 0.72 -17.02
C GLU A 38 -0.77 -0.55 -16.82
N ALA A 39 -0.74 -1.10 -15.61
CA ALA A 39 -0.06 -2.36 -15.32
C ALA A 39 -0.72 -3.54 -16.06
N LYS A 40 -2.06 -3.61 -16.07
CA LYS A 40 -2.80 -4.62 -16.84
C LYS A 40 -2.51 -4.52 -18.33
N GLN A 41 -2.57 -3.31 -18.89
CA GLN A 41 -2.29 -3.07 -20.30
C GLN A 41 -0.86 -3.46 -20.69
N ALA A 42 0.13 -3.16 -19.85
CA ALA A 42 1.52 -3.55 -20.05
C ALA A 42 1.68 -5.08 -20.08
N MET A 43 0.97 -5.80 -19.18
CA MET A 43 0.98 -7.26 -19.17
C MET A 43 0.28 -7.87 -20.40
N GLN A 44 -0.86 -7.32 -20.83
CA GLN A 44 -1.56 -7.72 -22.05
C GLN A 44 -0.72 -7.47 -23.29
N ALA A 45 0.02 -6.37 -23.32
CA ALA A 45 0.97 -6.04 -24.38
C ALA A 45 2.28 -6.83 -24.31
N GLN A 46 2.46 -7.67 -23.28
CA GLN A 46 3.67 -8.45 -23.02
C GLN A 46 4.94 -7.60 -22.82
N THR A 47 4.80 -6.33 -22.44
CA THR A 47 5.92 -5.46 -22.06
C THR A 47 6.26 -5.60 -20.57
N LEU A 48 5.33 -6.13 -19.76
CA LEU A 48 5.51 -6.50 -18.36
C LEU A 48 5.12 -7.96 -18.19
N ALA A 49 6.07 -8.82 -17.84
CA ALA A 49 5.85 -10.26 -17.70
C ALA A 49 5.66 -10.66 -16.21
N TYR A 50 4.76 -11.60 -15.93
CA TYR A 50 4.72 -12.23 -14.62
C TYR A 50 5.93 -13.15 -14.46
N ALA A 51 6.75 -12.90 -13.42
CA ALA A 51 7.96 -13.68 -13.13
C ALA A 51 7.95 -14.30 -11.72
N GLY A 52 6.79 -14.81 -11.29
CA GLY A 52 6.64 -15.44 -9.97
C GLY A 52 6.42 -14.42 -8.84
N LYS A 53 5.96 -14.92 -7.68
CA LYS A 53 5.74 -14.10 -6.47
C LYS A 53 7.07 -13.87 -5.73
N TYR A 54 7.07 -12.94 -4.79
CA TYR A 54 8.19 -12.59 -3.91
C TYR A 54 8.90 -13.82 -3.29
N ASN A 55 8.18 -14.88 -2.95
CA ASN A 55 8.70 -16.09 -2.31
C ASN A 55 9.07 -17.22 -3.29
N ALA A 56 8.81 -17.04 -4.56
CA ALA A 56 9.12 -17.99 -5.63
C ALA A 56 9.25 -17.27 -6.98
N PRO A 57 10.20 -16.33 -7.14
CA PRO A 57 10.43 -15.66 -8.41
C PRO A 57 11.03 -16.64 -9.43
N ASP A 58 10.69 -16.43 -10.69
CA ASP A 58 11.32 -17.14 -11.82
C ASP A 58 12.66 -16.48 -12.17
N VAL A 59 13.69 -16.86 -11.43
CA VAL A 59 15.04 -16.29 -11.58
C VAL A 59 15.61 -16.55 -12.98
N GLU A 60 15.28 -17.70 -13.59
CA GLU A 60 15.74 -18.01 -14.96
C GLU A 60 15.15 -17.02 -15.98
N GLN A 61 13.84 -16.77 -15.90
CA GLN A 61 13.17 -15.78 -16.73
C GLN A 61 13.73 -14.38 -16.50
N MET A 62 13.97 -14.00 -15.25
CA MET A 62 14.52 -12.70 -14.89
C MET A 62 15.93 -12.50 -15.48
N LEU A 63 16.80 -13.51 -15.35
CA LEU A 63 18.16 -13.49 -15.94
C LEU A 63 18.13 -13.44 -17.47
N ALA A 64 17.25 -14.23 -18.09
CA ALA A 64 17.10 -14.25 -19.55
C ALA A 64 16.62 -12.90 -20.13
N GLY A 65 15.93 -12.09 -19.33
CA GLY A 65 15.48 -10.75 -19.70
C GLY A 65 16.29 -9.62 -19.08
N ASP A 66 17.54 -9.89 -18.70
CA ASP A 66 18.50 -8.89 -18.20
C ASP A 66 17.98 -8.09 -16.97
N CYS A 67 17.27 -8.75 -16.04
CA CYS A 67 16.79 -8.11 -14.82
C CYS A 67 17.94 -7.48 -14.04
N ASP A 68 17.86 -6.17 -13.83
CA ASP A 68 18.93 -5.37 -13.23
C ASP A 68 18.61 -4.87 -11.81
N LEU A 69 17.39 -5.11 -11.32
CA LEU A 69 16.96 -4.79 -9.96
C LEU A 69 15.71 -5.58 -9.57
N ALA A 70 15.64 -6.10 -8.34
CA ALA A 70 14.43 -6.59 -7.73
C ALA A 70 13.95 -5.62 -6.63
N ILE A 71 12.68 -5.18 -6.73
CA ILE A 71 12.01 -4.33 -5.74
C ILE A 71 11.03 -5.23 -4.99
N GLU A 72 11.44 -5.68 -3.82
CA GLU A 72 10.72 -6.62 -2.98
C GLU A 72 9.92 -5.91 -1.89
N SER A 73 8.82 -6.52 -1.46
CA SER A 73 8.13 -6.08 -0.25
C SER A 73 8.80 -6.67 1.00
N THR A 74 8.43 -6.16 2.18
CA THR A 74 8.91 -6.70 3.47
C THR A 74 8.57 -8.17 3.67
N MET A 75 7.64 -8.74 2.89
CA MET A 75 7.34 -10.18 2.92
C MET A 75 8.54 -11.05 2.55
N ILE A 76 9.52 -10.51 1.80
CA ILE A 76 10.77 -11.22 1.47
C ILE A 76 11.59 -11.56 2.73
N LEU A 77 11.42 -10.81 3.81
CA LEU A 77 12.12 -11.05 5.07
C LEU A 77 11.71 -12.38 5.74
N HIS A 78 10.57 -12.94 5.35
CA HIS A 78 10.14 -14.28 5.74
C HIS A 78 10.75 -15.40 4.88
N ASN A 79 11.41 -15.03 3.78
CA ASN A 79 12.05 -15.94 2.83
C ASN A 79 13.46 -15.42 2.46
N PRO A 80 14.36 -15.27 3.45
CA PRO A 80 15.69 -14.67 3.23
C PRO A 80 16.52 -15.41 2.19
N GLU A 81 16.32 -16.72 2.04
CA GLU A 81 16.96 -17.55 1.03
C GLU A 81 16.66 -17.12 -0.41
N VAL A 82 15.47 -16.58 -0.66
CA VAL A 82 15.08 -16.06 -1.98
C VAL A 82 15.84 -14.78 -2.29
N LYS A 83 15.95 -13.88 -1.31
CA LYS A 83 16.76 -12.66 -1.43
C LYS A 83 18.22 -13.00 -1.73
N GLU A 84 18.80 -13.93 -0.96
CA GLU A 84 20.18 -14.39 -1.16
C GLU A 84 20.38 -15.04 -2.54
N GLN A 85 19.40 -15.78 -3.04
CA GLN A 85 19.43 -16.37 -4.38
C GLN A 85 19.48 -15.28 -5.47
N LEU A 86 18.60 -14.27 -5.40
CA LEU A 86 18.60 -13.16 -6.35
C LEU A 86 19.93 -12.42 -6.37
N GLU A 87 20.45 -12.07 -5.19
CA GLU A 87 21.75 -11.38 -5.05
C GLU A 87 22.92 -12.24 -5.54
N THR A 88 22.91 -13.55 -5.28
CA THR A 88 23.93 -14.49 -5.78
C THR A 88 23.91 -14.61 -7.30
N CYS A 89 22.74 -14.48 -7.91
CA CYS A 89 22.57 -14.43 -9.37
C CYS A 89 22.91 -13.05 -9.97
N GLY A 90 23.34 -12.09 -9.16
CA GLY A 90 23.74 -10.76 -9.61
C GLY A 90 22.58 -9.77 -9.78
N ILE A 91 21.40 -10.10 -9.26
CA ILE A 91 20.24 -9.20 -9.24
C ILE A 91 20.21 -8.49 -7.89
N PRO A 92 20.54 -7.19 -7.80
CA PRO A 92 20.43 -6.43 -6.57
C PRO A 92 19.00 -6.42 -6.04
N VAL A 93 18.82 -6.44 -4.72
CA VAL A 93 17.50 -6.44 -4.08
C VAL A 93 17.33 -5.21 -3.21
N ILE A 94 16.25 -4.47 -3.44
CA ILE A 94 15.78 -3.42 -2.54
C ILE A 94 14.52 -3.93 -1.85
N VAL A 95 14.45 -3.77 -0.52
CA VAL A 95 13.24 -4.04 0.26
C VAL A 95 12.48 -2.73 0.46
N GLU A 96 11.29 -2.66 -0.09
CA GLU A 96 10.43 -1.50 -0.10
C GLU A 96 9.60 -1.44 1.19
N HIS A 97 9.55 -0.27 1.83
CA HIS A 97 8.92 -0.10 3.13
C HIS A 97 7.77 0.94 3.15
N SER A 98 7.34 1.46 2.00
CA SER A 98 6.30 2.51 1.96
C SER A 98 5.01 2.14 2.68
N SER A 99 4.66 0.85 2.68
CA SER A 99 3.46 0.35 3.37
C SER A 99 3.57 0.40 4.90
N TYR A 100 4.77 0.60 5.44
CA TYR A 100 5.02 0.77 6.88
C TYR A 100 5.10 2.23 7.31
N GLU A 101 5.05 3.16 6.35
CA GLU A 101 5.01 4.58 6.67
C GLU A 101 3.67 4.93 7.32
N THR A 102 3.74 5.54 8.49
CA THR A 102 2.56 5.87 9.30
C THR A 102 1.94 7.19 8.90
N ASP A 103 2.76 8.13 8.44
CA ASP A 103 2.30 9.41 7.96
C ASP A 103 1.80 9.29 6.51
N PRO A 104 0.56 9.71 6.20
CA PRO A 104 0.03 9.66 4.83
C PRO A 104 0.84 10.48 3.82
N LEU A 105 1.37 11.64 4.22
CA LEU A 105 2.25 12.42 3.36
C LEU A 105 3.63 11.79 3.24
N GLY A 106 4.13 11.15 4.30
CA GLY A 106 5.34 10.34 4.26
C GLY A 106 5.19 9.17 3.28
N ARG A 107 4.02 8.50 3.23
CA ARG A 107 3.74 7.49 2.18
C ARG A 107 3.82 8.08 0.79
N LEU A 108 3.23 9.24 0.56
CA LEU A 108 3.31 9.93 -0.73
C LEU A 108 4.76 10.31 -1.07
N GLU A 109 5.55 10.71 -0.09
CA GLU A 109 6.95 11.11 -0.30
C GLU A 109 7.84 9.98 -0.86
N TRP A 110 7.44 8.71 -0.69
CA TRP A 110 8.12 7.59 -1.32
C TRP A 110 8.19 7.69 -2.85
N VAL A 111 7.35 8.49 -3.47
CA VAL A 111 7.47 8.79 -4.90
C VAL A 111 8.84 9.39 -5.25
N LYS A 112 9.45 10.17 -4.35
CA LYS A 112 10.79 10.74 -4.54
C LYS A 112 11.88 9.66 -4.55
N PHE A 113 11.72 8.62 -3.72
CA PHE A 113 12.59 7.44 -3.78
C PHE A 113 12.54 6.77 -5.16
N TYR A 114 11.34 6.56 -5.69
CA TYR A 114 11.16 6.02 -7.04
C TYR A 114 11.66 6.97 -8.12
N GLY A 115 11.50 8.28 -7.92
CA GLY A 115 12.09 9.31 -8.78
C GLY A 115 13.60 9.16 -8.91
N ALA A 116 14.30 9.10 -7.78
CA ALA A 116 15.75 8.92 -7.74
C ALA A 116 16.18 7.55 -8.32
N LEU A 117 15.41 6.49 -8.05
CA LEU A 117 15.71 5.14 -8.52
C LEU A 117 15.64 5.02 -10.06
N PHE A 118 14.70 5.73 -10.68
CA PHE A 118 14.40 5.63 -12.12
C PHE A 118 14.79 6.87 -12.92
N ASP A 119 15.62 7.78 -12.38
CA ASP A 119 16.06 9.01 -13.06
C ASP A 119 14.86 9.86 -13.52
N ALA A 120 13.95 10.13 -12.56
CA ALA A 120 12.70 10.87 -12.77
C ALA A 120 12.39 11.83 -11.61
N GLU A 121 13.42 12.43 -10.99
CA GLU A 121 13.30 13.26 -9.79
C GLU A 121 12.36 14.43 -10.02
N ASP A 122 12.46 15.12 -11.17
CA ASP A 122 11.59 16.27 -11.49
C ASP A 122 10.11 15.87 -11.54
N ALA A 123 9.80 14.70 -12.13
CA ALA A 123 8.43 14.20 -12.20
C ALA A 123 7.91 13.81 -10.80
N ALA A 124 8.76 13.21 -9.99
CA ALA A 124 8.43 12.82 -8.62
C ALA A 124 8.18 14.04 -7.72
N GLU A 125 9.03 15.08 -7.83
CA GLU A 125 8.86 16.31 -7.07
C GLU A 125 7.60 17.06 -7.48
N GLN A 126 7.30 17.15 -8.78
CA GLN A 126 6.07 17.76 -9.28
C GLN A 126 4.83 17.01 -8.80
N LEU A 127 4.85 15.68 -8.82
CA LEU A 127 3.75 14.86 -8.32
C LEU A 127 3.56 15.07 -6.82
N PHE A 128 4.62 14.99 -6.03
CA PHE A 128 4.57 15.20 -4.58
C PHE A 128 4.01 16.59 -4.24
N ALA A 129 4.55 17.63 -4.87
CA ALA A 129 4.09 19.01 -4.65
C ALA A 129 2.62 19.21 -5.05
N SER A 130 2.20 18.63 -6.17
CA SER A 130 0.82 18.70 -6.66
C SER A 130 -0.16 18.02 -5.71
N GLU A 131 0.16 16.81 -5.23
CA GLU A 131 -0.72 16.07 -4.33
C GLU A 131 -0.77 16.71 -2.93
N THR A 132 0.39 17.16 -2.42
CA THR A 132 0.46 17.88 -1.13
C THR A 132 -0.34 19.19 -1.18
N ALA A 133 -0.28 19.93 -2.29
CA ALA A 133 -1.06 21.17 -2.45
C ALA A 133 -2.58 20.93 -2.36
N LYS A 134 -3.09 19.79 -2.85
CA LYS A 134 -4.51 19.42 -2.76
C LYS A 134 -4.99 19.19 -1.34
N THR A 135 -4.09 18.81 -0.43
CA THR A 135 -4.43 18.55 0.97
C THR A 135 -4.24 19.78 1.86
N ALA A 136 -3.60 20.83 1.35
CA ALA A 136 -3.22 22.00 2.15
C ALA A 136 -4.41 22.70 2.84
N ASP A 137 -5.54 22.82 2.16
CA ASP A 137 -6.74 23.45 2.72
C ASP A 137 -7.30 22.62 3.89
N VAL A 138 -7.34 21.29 3.71
CA VAL A 138 -7.82 20.37 4.75
C VAL A 138 -6.91 20.38 5.97
N LEU A 139 -5.59 20.37 5.75
CA LEU A 139 -4.59 20.34 6.84
C LEU A 139 -4.57 21.64 7.68
N ASN A 140 -5.07 22.75 7.12
CA ASN A 140 -5.14 24.04 7.81
C ASN A 140 -6.50 24.27 8.52
N GLU A 141 -7.46 23.35 8.37
CA GLU A 141 -8.75 23.47 9.05
C GLU A 141 -8.68 23.12 10.55
N ALA A 142 -9.54 23.73 11.34
CA ALA A 142 -9.64 23.39 12.75
C ALA A 142 -10.25 21.98 12.91
N PRO A 143 -9.87 21.23 13.97
CA PRO A 143 -10.49 19.96 14.27
C PRO A 143 -12.00 20.05 14.34
N THR A 144 -12.69 19.12 13.71
CA THR A 144 -14.16 19.13 13.59
C THR A 144 -14.86 18.68 14.86
N GLY A 145 -14.14 18.00 15.77
CA GLY A 145 -14.69 17.32 16.93
C GLY A 145 -15.55 16.09 16.60
N LYS A 146 -15.51 15.63 15.34
CA LYS A 146 -16.26 14.47 14.86
C LYS A 146 -15.48 13.18 15.08
N THR A 147 -16.19 12.14 15.49
CA THR A 147 -15.64 10.80 15.68
C THR A 147 -15.92 9.90 14.48
N VAL A 148 -14.95 9.07 14.11
CA VAL A 148 -15.02 8.19 12.95
C VAL A 148 -14.62 6.78 13.34
N ALA A 149 -15.48 5.80 13.04
CA ALA A 149 -15.15 4.38 13.12
C ALA A 149 -14.84 3.82 11.73
N PHE A 150 -13.64 3.24 11.54
CA PHE A 150 -13.24 2.59 10.31
C PHE A 150 -13.05 1.09 10.55
N PHE A 151 -13.79 0.24 9.81
CA PHE A 151 -13.80 -1.20 10.07
C PHE A 151 -14.21 -2.02 8.84
N TYR A 152 -14.02 -3.34 8.94
CA TYR A 152 -14.74 -4.35 8.15
C TYR A 152 -15.07 -5.56 9.01
N VAL A 153 -16.09 -6.32 8.61
CA VAL A 153 -16.48 -7.57 9.28
C VAL A 153 -15.76 -8.73 8.60
N THR A 154 -15.09 -9.56 9.40
CA THR A 154 -14.40 -10.76 8.92
C THR A 154 -15.40 -11.90 8.68
N THR A 155 -15.03 -12.88 7.86
CA THR A 155 -15.84 -14.09 7.59
C THR A 155 -16.22 -14.88 8.85
N ASN A 156 -15.46 -14.71 9.93
CA ASN A 156 -15.73 -15.35 11.23
C ASN A 156 -16.57 -14.49 12.18
N GLY A 157 -17.12 -13.35 11.70
CA GLY A 157 -17.95 -12.45 12.48
C GLY A 157 -17.19 -11.53 13.44
N GLY A 158 -15.87 -11.54 13.41
CA GLY A 158 -15.04 -10.55 14.10
C GLY A 158 -15.01 -9.22 13.33
N VAL A 159 -14.68 -8.14 14.04
CA VAL A 159 -14.54 -6.82 13.45
C VAL A 159 -13.06 -6.46 13.36
N ASN A 160 -12.58 -6.23 12.15
CA ASN A 160 -11.23 -5.74 11.94
C ASN A 160 -11.23 -4.22 11.94
N VAL A 161 -10.42 -3.63 12.82
CA VAL A 161 -10.29 -2.19 13.02
C VAL A 161 -8.85 -1.74 12.85
N ARG A 162 -8.65 -0.45 12.61
CA ARG A 162 -7.33 0.16 12.53
C ARG A 162 -6.81 0.48 13.92
N LYS A 163 -5.51 0.27 14.13
CA LYS A 163 -4.80 0.72 15.33
C LYS A 163 -4.48 2.22 15.22
N SER A 164 -4.19 2.85 16.37
CA SER A 164 -3.93 4.30 16.48
C SER A 164 -2.76 4.77 15.61
N GLY A 165 -1.72 3.95 15.44
CA GLY A 165 -0.55 4.24 14.60
C GLY A 165 -0.73 3.95 13.11
N ASP A 166 -1.88 3.40 12.69
CA ASP A 166 -2.13 3.11 11.26
C ASP A 166 -2.35 4.39 10.44
N TYR A 167 -1.89 4.39 9.21
CA TYR A 167 -2.00 5.55 8.33
C TYR A 167 -3.44 6.00 8.05
N VAL A 168 -4.42 5.08 8.07
CA VAL A 168 -5.85 5.42 7.89
C VAL A 168 -6.34 6.22 9.10
N SER A 169 -5.95 5.81 10.33
CA SER A 169 -6.26 6.58 11.54
C SER A 169 -5.64 7.97 11.46
N LYS A 170 -4.40 8.08 10.99
CA LYS A 170 -3.73 9.36 10.74
C LYS A 170 -4.40 10.20 9.65
N MET A 171 -4.90 9.59 8.57
CA MET A 171 -5.67 10.30 7.55
C MET A 171 -6.96 10.91 8.13
N ILE A 172 -7.67 10.19 8.99
CA ILE A 172 -8.86 10.69 9.69
C ILE A 172 -8.49 11.88 10.58
N GLU A 173 -7.39 11.79 11.32
CA GLU A 173 -6.89 12.88 12.15
C GLU A 173 -6.50 14.11 11.32
N LEU A 174 -5.78 13.91 10.20
CA LEU A 174 -5.41 14.99 9.27
C LEU A 174 -6.64 15.66 8.65
N ALA A 175 -7.73 14.93 8.44
CA ALA A 175 -9.01 15.48 8.00
C ALA A 175 -9.80 16.18 9.14
N GLY A 176 -9.22 16.36 10.31
CA GLY A 176 -9.83 17.02 11.47
C GLY A 176 -10.82 16.17 12.24
N GLY A 177 -10.93 14.87 11.98
CA GLY A 177 -11.71 13.91 12.75
C GLY A 177 -10.91 13.28 13.89
N THR A 178 -11.59 12.47 14.70
CA THR A 178 -10.96 11.60 15.72
C THR A 178 -11.28 10.16 15.36
N CYS A 179 -10.25 9.37 15.04
CA CYS A 179 -10.45 7.94 14.79
C CYS A 179 -10.75 7.20 16.09
N ILE A 180 -11.79 6.38 16.10
CA ILE A 180 -12.06 5.46 17.22
C ILE A 180 -11.10 4.28 17.08
N THR A 181 -10.15 4.16 18.00
CA THR A 181 -9.16 3.08 18.06
C THR A 181 -9.38 2.22 19.30
N PHE A 182 -8.89 0.99 19.29
CA PHE A 182 -9.17 -0.05 20.29
C PHE A 182 -7.89 -0.60 20.92
N ASP A 183 -6.74 -0.03 20.55
CA ASP A 183 -5.41 -0.37 21.07
C ASP A 183 -4.97 0.66 22.10
N ASP A 184 -4.07 0.25 22.99
CA ASP A 184 -3.37 1.19 23.86
C ASP A 184 -2.31 1.92 23.03
N SER A 185 -2.33 3.25 23.07
CA SER A 185 -1.49 4.14 22.24
C SER A 185 0.03 3.99 22.47
N ASP A 186 0.44 3.26 23.48
CA ASP A 186 1.85 3.05 23.87
C ASP A 186 2.45 1.75 23.32
N GLU A 187 1.73 0.97 22.51
CA GLU A 187 2.29 -0.23 21.89
C GLU A 187 3.24 0.10 20.74
N GLU A 188 4.49 -0.39 20.82
CA GLU A 188 5.51 -0.29 19.74
C GLU A 188 5.05 -0.85 18.38
N ASN A 189 3.95 -1.59 18.33
CA ASN A 189 3.35 -2.20 17.13
C ASN A 189 1.99 -1.63 16.76
N ALA A 190 1.78 -0.34 16.95
CA ALA A 190 0.54 0.34 16.58
C ALA A 190 0.25 0.42 15.06
N LEU A 191 1.14 -0.13 14.22
CA LEU A 191 1.20 0.04 12.77
C LEU A 191 0.26 -0.85 11.96
N SER A 192 -0.86 -1.32 12.44
CA SER A 192 -1.69 -2.18 11.61
C SER A 192 -3.12 -2.28 12.13
N THR A 193 -3.72 -3.39 11.84
CA THR A 193 -5.09 -3.71 12.22
C THR A 193 -5.10 -4.67 13.41
N MET A 194 -6.23 -4.74 14.08
CA MET A 194 -6.57 -5.80 15.05
C MET A 194 -7.99 -6.28 14.83
N THR A 195 -8.25 -7.52 15.23
CA THR A 195 -9.61 -8.07 15.19
C THR A 195 -10.19 -8.12 16.60
N ILE A 196 -11.34 -7.54 16.78
CA ILE A 196 -12.08 -7.47 18.07
C ILE A 196 -13.44 -8.15 17.92
N GLN A 197 -14.11 -8.35 19.05
CA GLN A 197 -15.49 -8.86 19.08
C GLN A 197 -16.47 -7.77 18.65
N MET A 198 -17.59 -8.17 18.01
CA MET A 198 -18.62 -7.24 17.54
C MET A 198 -19.21 -6.42 18.68
N GLU A 199 -19.39 -7.02 19.83
CA GLU A 199 -19.92 -6.35 21.03
C GLU A 199 -19.00 -5.22 21.49
N THR A 200 -17.69 -5.46 21.51
CA THR A 200 -16.69 -4.44 21.88
C THR A 200 -16.70 -3.29 20.88
N PHE A 201 -16.78 -3.62 19.58
CA PHE A 201 -16.87 -2.61 18.53
C PHE A 201 -18.14 -1.77 18.70
N TYR A 202 -19.29 -2.43 18.83
CA TYR A 202 -20.57 -1.74 18.98
C TYR A 202 -20.60 -0.82 20.21
N GLU A 203 -20.10 -1.29 21.34
CA GLU A 203 -20.09 -0.50 22.58
C GLU A 203 -19.33 0.82 22.44
N GLN A 204 -18.21 0.81 21.73
CA GLN A 204 -17.36 1.99 21.55
C GLN A 204 -17.73 2.84 20.33
N ALA A 205 -18.26 2.22 19.26
CA ALA A 205 -18.51 2.90 18.00
C ALA A 205 -19.98 3.28 17.75
N LYS A 206 -20.93 2.84 18.59
CA LYS A 206 -22.38 3.10 18.39
C LYS A 206 -22.75 4.59 18.34
N ASP A 207 -21.98 5.43 19.00
CA ASP A 207 -22.20 6.88 19.10
C ASP A 207 -21.24 7.65 18.16
N ALA A 208 -20.54 6.97 17.22
CA ALA A 208 -19.68 7.62 16.25
C ALA A 208 -20.48 8.54 15.32
N ASP A 209 -19.93 9.72 15.02
CA ASP A 209 -20.55 10.62 14.05
C ASP A 209 -20.54 10.05 12.63
N TYR A 210 -19.48 9.30 12.28
CA TYR A 210 -19.33 8.63 10.97
C TYR A 210 -18.85 7.20 11.12
N ILE A 211 -19.40 6.34 10.27
CA ILE A 211 -19.00 4.94 10.12
C ILE A 211 -18.51 4.73 8.70
N ILE A 212 -17.27 4.26 8.55
CA ILE A 212 -16.67 3.93 7.26
C ILE A 212 -16.44 2.41 7.22
N TYR A 213 -17.18 1.72 6.36
CA TYR A 213 -17.00 0.30 6.09
C TYR A 213 -16.01 0.09 4.94
N ASN A 214 -14.96 -0.70 5.17
CA ASN A 214 -14.01 -1.06 4.13
C ASN A 214 -14.52 -2.28 3.33
N SER A 215 -15.22 -2.03 2.23
CA SER A 215 -15.80 -3.06 1.37
C SER A 215 -14.80 -3.75 0.43
N THR A 216 -13.53 -3.32 0.42
CA THR A 216 -12.53 -3.86 -0.55
C THR A 216 -11.94 -5.21 -0.15
N ILE A 217 -12.22 -5.69 1.07
CA ILE A 217 -11.58 -6.90 1.62
C ILE A 217 -12.35 -8.18 1.27
N ASP A 218 -13.68 -8.19 1.40
CA ASP A 218 -14.49 -9.42 1.31
C ASP A 218 -15.56 -9.41 0.22
N SER A 219 -16.20 -8.29 -0.03
CA SER A 219 -17.19 -8.11 -1.09
C SER A 219 -17.47 -6.63 -1.31
N GLU A 220 -17.87 -6.27 -2.50
CA GLU A 220 -18.33 -4.93 -2.79
C GLU A 220 -19.74 -4.72 -2.18
N LEU A 221 -19.77 -4.26 -0.94
CA LEU A 221 -21.00 -3.77 -0.33
C LEU A 221 -21.26 -2.36 -0.82
N THR A 222 -22.39 -2.15 -1.47
CA THR A 222 -22.77 -0.86 -2.08
C THR A 222 -23.79 -0.09 -1.26
N SER A 223 -24.36 -0.72 -0.25
CA SER A 223 -25.40 -0.11 0.57
C SER A 223 -25.37 -0.62 2.03
N VAL A 224 -25.93 0.19 2.94
CA VAL A 224 -26.09 -0.20 4.35
C VAL A 224 -26.97 -1.45 4.50
N SER A 225 -27.95 -1.64 3.60
CA SER A 225 -28.84 -2.81 3.64
C SER A 225 -28.13 -4.12 3.25
N GLU A 226 -27.01 -4.05 2.55
CA GLU A 226 -26.18 -5.22 2.24
C GLU A 226 -25.23 -5.56 3.39
N LEU A 227 -24.90 -4.56 4.22
CA LEU A 227 -24.09 -4.74 5.42
C LEU A 227 -24.90 -5.34 6.58
N LEU A 228 -26.20 -5.10 6.66
CA LEU A 228 -27.12 -5.59 7.70
C LEU A 228 -27.69 -6.97 7.41
#